data_b16529438d18fe48f348361e1c5ebca2
#
_entry.id   b16529438d18fe48f348361e1c5ebca2
#
_cell.length_a   1.000
_cell.length_b   1.000
_cell.length_c   1.000
_cell.angle_alpha   90.00
_cell.angle_beta   90.00
_cell.angle_gamma   90.00
#
_symmetry.space_group_name_H-M   'P 1'
#
loop_
_entity.id
_entity.type
_entity.pdbx_description
1 polymer ?
#
loop_
_entity_poly.entity_id
_entity_poly.type
_entity_poly.pdbx_seq_one_letter_code
_entity_poly.pdbx_strand_id
1 'polypeptide(L)'
;YLPTVRGVREVRDIELATSTAISKMARYIVGLSVLLTVILTPLQVFSLESSLLVPALTLIVLILGLLYASPWVIPLLRSTTTPTGERADRLEQLRSRAGLSVRDARILDTENEETASTIVRGPPNYQRLFVTSTFLDVFDDETATALLAIEAGKLRTHVFEIRLGTVLVASIALIASVIGIGPQWPLLGLSLGVVLIGFWVARRRIHAADEYAAEQAGRTTVANALTEYADVHALEPTRRRVPNPLSIKVALGDRIDRLRTASDR
;
A
#
# COMPACT_ATOMS: atom_id res chain seq x y z
N TYR A 1 -16.31 -8.73 23.68
CA TYR A 1 -16.41 -8.38 22.24
C TYR A 1 -17.85 -8.46 21.69
N LEU A 2 -18.61 -9.51 22.02
CA LEU A 2 -20.03 -9.64 21.60
C LEU A 2 -20.93 -8.44 21.99
N PRO A 3 -20.80 -7.84 23.20
CA PRO A 3 -21.57 -6.64 23.54
C PRO A 3 -21.19 -5.42 22.69
N THR A 4 -19.91 -5.28 22.34
CA THR A 4 -19.41 -4.16 21.51
C THR A 4 -19.94 -4.26 20.07
N VAL A 5 -19.99 -5.47 19.51
CA VAL A 5 -20.57 -5.72 18.16
C VAL A 5 -22.05 -5.39 18.13
N ARG A 6 -22.79 -5.71 19.21
CA ARG A 6 -24.23 -5.37 19.31
C ARG A 6 -24.46 -3.85 19.39
N GLY A 7 -23.66 -3.14 20.19
CA GLY A 7 -23.79 -1.69 20.33
C GLY A 7 -23.45 -0.93 19.04
N VAL A 8 -22.46 -1.38 18.28
CA VAL A 8 -22.10 -0.76 16.98
C VAL A 8 -23.20 -1.02 15.93
N ARG A 9 -23.87 -2.17 15.96
CA ARG A 9 -24.99 -2.47 15.08
C ARG A 9 -26.19 -1.53 15.29
N GLU A 10 -26.55 -1.27 16.55
CA GLU A 10 -27.67 -0.38 16.89
C GLU A 10 -27.40 1.07 16.47
N VAL A 11 -26.14 1.49 16.46
CA VAL A 11 -25.77 2.88 16.14
C VAL A 11 -25.56 3.10 14.61
N ARG A 12 -25.18 2.04 13.85
CA ARG A 12 -24.83 2.16 12.42
C ARG A 12 -25.76 1.44 11.46
N ASP A 13 -26.83 0.85 11.93
CA ASP A 13 -27.81 0.11 11.10
C ASP A 13 -27.19 -0.94 10.15
N ILE A 14 -26.17 -1.66 10.64
CA ILE A 14 -25.41 -2.62 9.82
C ILE A 14 -26.07 -4.01 9.90
N GLU A 15 -26.61 -4.51 8.80
CA GLU A 15 -27.25 -5.84 8.68
C GLU A 15 -26.25 -7.01 8.54
N LEU A 16 -25.16 -7.05 9.29
CA LEU A 16 -24.25 -8.19 9.29
C LEU A 16 -24.74 -9.30 10.24
N ALA A 17 -24.90 -10.51 9.74
CA ALA A 17 -25.14 -11.68 10.59
C ALA A 17 -23.96 -11.84 11.57
N THR A 18 -24.28 -12.00 12.86
CA THR A 18 -23.25 -12.13 13.92
C THR A 18 -22.25 -13.27 13.64
N SER A 19 -22.74 -14.36 13.02
CA SER A 19 -21.92 -15.50 12.60
C SER A 19 -20.87 -15.12 11.54
N THR A 20 -21.23 -14.26 10.58
CA THR A 20 -20.34 -13.76 9.54
C THR A 20 -19.25 -12.84 10.13
N ALA A 21 -19.63 -11.94 11.05
CA ALA A 21 -18.67 -11.08 11.74
C ALA A 21 -17.68 -11.88 12.59
N ILE A 22 -18.16 -12.91 13.32
CA ILE A 22 -17.31 -13.80 14.11
C ILE A 22 -16.37 -14.61 13.21
N SER A 23 -16.87 -15.15 12.09
CA SER A 23 -16.05 -15.93 11.14
C SER A 23 -14.97 -15.07 10.50
N LYS A 24 -15.29 -13.86 10.02
CA LYS A 24 -14.30 -12.90 9.47
C LYS A 24 -13.22 -12.55 10.51
N MET A 25 -13.63 -12.31 11.75
CA MET A 25 -12.71 -12.00 12.85
C MET A 25 -11.87 -13.21 13.26
N ALA A 26 -12.44 -14.39 13.38
CA ALA A 26 -11.71 -15.62 13.70
C ALA A 26 -10.63 -15.91 12.64
N ARG A 27 -10.99 -15.80 11.36
CA ARG A 27 -10.04 -15.94 10.24
C ARG A 27 -8.88 -14.94 10.34
N TYR A 28 -9.19 -13.66 10.65
CA TYR A 28 -8.16 -12.65 10.83
C TYR A 28 -7.23 -12.97 12.01
N ILE A 29 -7.79 -13.33 13.16
CA ILE A 29 -7.00 -13.69 14.36
C ILE A 29 -6.13 -14.91 14.09
N VAL A 30 -6.69 -15.98 13.52
CA VAL A 30 -5.95 -17.20 13.18
C VAL A 30 -4.84 -16.89 12.18
N GLY A 31 -5.15 -16.16 11.09
CA GLY A 31 -4.16 -15.77 10.09
C GLY A 31 -3.04 -14.91 10.69
N LEU A 32 -3.38 -13.94 11.54
CA LEU A 32 -2.41 -13.10 12.23
C LEU A 32 -1.56 -13.92 13.22
N SER A 33 -2.15 -14.87 13.96
CA SER A 33 -1.44 -15.74 14.89
C SER A 33 -0.43 -16.63 14.16
N VAL A 34 -0.84 -17.24 13.05
CA VAL A 34 0.05 -18.04 12.20
C VAL A 34 1.20 -17.18 11.69
N LEU A 35 0.89 -15.97 11.20
CA LEU A 35 1.89 -15.03 10.69
C LEU A 35 2.89 -14.63 11.76
N LEU A 36 2.42 -14.26 12.96
CA LEU A 36 3.28 -13.92 14.09
C LEU A 36 4.14 -15.13 14.52
N THR A 37 3.58 -16.33 14.54
CA THR A 37 4.34 -17.55 14.84
C THR A 37 5.46 -17.75 13.82
N VAL A 38 5.19 -17.63 12.53
CA VAL A 38 6.20 -17.75 11.47
C VAL A 38 7.32 -16.70 11.62
N ILE A 39 6.98 -15.48 12.06
CA ILE A 39 7.96 -14.40 12.27
C ILE A 39 8.75 -14.60 13.57
N LEU A 40 8.08 -14.99 14.66
CA LEU A 40 8.70 -15.02 15.98
C LEU A 40 9.48 -16.32 16.26
N THR A 41 9.07 -17.48 15.67
CA THR A 41 9.76 -18.75 15.89
C THR A 41 11.24 -18.71 15.50
N PRO A 42 11.64 -18.22 14.32
CA PRO A 42 13.06 -18.09 13.98
C PRO A 42 13.84 -17.18 14.93
N LEU A 43 13.20 -16.11 15.43
CA LEU A 43 13.83 -15.21 16.40
C LEU A 43 14.14 -15.93 17.72
N GLN A 44 13.25 -16.79 18.19
CA GLN A 44 13.48 -17.58 19.40
C GLN A 44 14.61 -18.62 19.21
N VAL A 45 14.63 -19.31 18.07
CA VAL A 45 15.64 -20.31 17.76
C VAL A 45 17.03 -19.70 17.66
N PHE A 46 17.16 -18.52 17.05
CA PHE A 46 18.46 -17.87 16.84
C PHE A 46 18.90 -16.94 17.98
N SER A 47 18.03 -16.62 18.94
CA SER A 47 18.33 -15.62 19.99
C SER A 47 19.20 -16.17 21.13
N LEU A 48 19.32 -17.49 21.30
CA LEU A 48 19.88 -18.06 22.51
C LEU A 48 21.41 -18.23 22.51
N GLU A 49 22.08 -18.22 21.35
CA GLU A 49 23.53 -18.44 21.25
C GLU A 49 24.26 -17.58 20.22
N SER A 50 23.56 -16.75 19.47
CA SER A 50 24.16 -15.97 18.35
C SER A 50 24.19 -14.47 18.63
N SER A 51 25.10 -13.78 17.96
CA SER A 51 25.11 -12.30 17.97
C SER A 51 23.75 -11.74 17.53
N LEU A 52 23.34 -10.60 18.05
CA LEU A 52 22.10 -9.88 17.66
C LEU A 52 21.94 -9.66 16.14
N LEU A 53 23.02 -9.85 15.37
CA LEU A 53 23.02 -9.73 13.91
C LEU A 53 22.11 -10.76 13.24
N VAL A 54 22.20 -12.04 13.66
CA VAL A 54 21.45 -13.12 13.02
C VAL A 54 19.94 -12.94 13.19
N PRO A 55 19.38 -12.76 14.40
CA PRO A 55 17.95 -12.52 14.56
C PRO A 55 17.49 -11.22 13.88
N ALA A 56 18.29 -10.17 13.87
CA ALA A 56 17.96 -8.92 13.20
C ALA A 56 17.88 -9.08 11.67
N LEU A 57 18.85 -9.74 11.05
CA LEU A 57 18.81 -10.05 9.61
C LEU A 57 17.68 -10.99 9.27
N THR A 58 17.43 -11.99 10.11
CA THR A 58 16.30 -12.90 9.93
C THR A 58 14.97 -12.16 9.94
N LEU A 59 14.76 -11.23 10.88
CA LEU A 59 13.57 -10.41 10.95
C LEU A 59 13.39 -9.55 9.69
N ILE A 60 14.47 -8.93 9.21
CA ILE A 60 14.44 -8.14 7.97
C ILE A 60 14.02 -9.01 6.79
N VAL A 61 14.65 -10.18 6.61
CA VAL A 61 14.33 -11.11 5.52
C VAL A 61 12.88 -11.57 5.59
N LEU A 62 12.38 -11.88 6.79
CA LEU A 62 10.98 -12.27 6.99
C LEU A 62 10.01 -11.15 6.64
N ILE A 63 10.26 -9.91 7.10
CA ILE A 63 9.43 -8.75 6.76
C ILE A 63 9.42 -8.50 5.26
N LEU A 64 10.59 -8.54 4.61
CA LEU A 64 10.70 -8.39 3.17
C LEU A 64 9.97 -9.50 2.42
N GLY A 65 10.20 -10.75 2.84
CA GLY A 65 9.51 -11.91 2.29
C GLY A 65 8.00 -11.77 2.39
N LEU A 66 7.49 -11.31 3.53
CA LEU A 66 6.08 -11.07 3.75
C LEU A 66 5.51 -9.96 2.85
N LEU A 67 6.24 -8.86 2.68
CA LEU A 67 5.83 -7.77 1.80
C LEU A 67 5.76 -8.23 0.33
N TYR A 68 6.73 -9.06 -0.11
CA TYR A 68 6.69 -9.68 -1.44
C TYR A 68 5.62 -10.77 -1.55
N ALA A 69 5.37 -11.53 -0.48
CA ALA A 69 4.33 -12.56 -0.41
C ALA A 69 2.92 -11.98 -0.22
N SER A 70 2.77 -10.67 -0.06
CA SER A 70 1.49 -10.00 0.20
C SER A 70 0.35 -10.39 -0.77
N PRO A 71 0.57 -10.67 -2.09
CA PRO A 71 -0.50 -11.13 -2.98
C PRO A 71 -1.15 -12.45 -2.57
N TRP A 72 -0.43 -13.28 -1.83
CA TRP A 72 -0.93 -14.56 -1.31
C TRP A 72 -1.44 -14.41 0.14
N VAL A 73 -0.82 -13.53 0.92
CA VAL A 73 -1.17 -13.28 2.33
C VAL A 73 -2.48 -12.49 2.44
N ILE A 74 -2.72 -11.50 1.58
CA ILE A 74 -3.96 -10.70 1.61
C ILE A 74 -5.22 -11.58 1.49
N PRO A 75 -5.33 -12.52 0.51
CA PRO A 75 -6.47 -13.40 0.42
C PRO A 75 -6.63 -14.38 1.60
N LEU A 76 -5.55 -14.67 2.32
CA LEU A 76 -5.60 -15.49 3.54
C LEU A 76 -6.23 -14.72 4.70
N LEU A 77 -5.91 -13.44 4.84
CA LEU A 77 -6.35 -12.59 5.95
C LEU A 77 -7.72 -11.93 5.69
N ARG A 78 -8.00 -11.57 4.44
CA ARG A 78 -9.24 -10.89 4.03
C ARG A 78 -10.02 -11.72 3.02
N SER A 79 -11.35 -11.59 3.04
CA SER A 79 -12.19 -12.18 2.00
C SER A 79 -11.95 -11.49 0.69
N THR A 80 -11.54 -12.26 -0.31
CA THR A 80 -11.33 -11.76 -1.68
C THR A 80 -12.10 -12.63 -2.65
N THR A 81 -12.73 -12.03 -3.63
CA THR A 81 -13.43 -12.71 -4.72
C THR A 81 -12.75 -12.42 -6.05
N THR A 82 -12.82 -13.37 -6.97
CA THR A 82 -12.42 -13.13 -8.35
C THR A 82 -13.56 -12.38 -9.03
N PRO A 83 -13.31 -11.25 -9.71
CA PRO A 83 -14.35 -10.57 -10.47
C PRO A 83 -14.93 -11.50 -11.53
N THR A 84 -16.26 -11.48 -11.70
CA THR A 84 -17.00 -12.29 -12.68
C THR A 84 -18.05 -11.45 -13.39
N GLY A 85 -18.45 -11.86 -14.62
CA GLY A 85 -19.47 -11.18 -15.41
C GLY A 85 -19.13 -9.71 -15.70
N GLU A 86 -20.10 -8.84 -15.71
CA GLU A 86 -19.96 -7.42 -16.07
C GLU A 86 -18.89 -6.67 -15.25
N ARG A 87 -18.72 -7.01 -13.96
CA ARG A 87 -17.67 -6.42 -13.11
C ARG A 87 -16.28 -6.81 -13.58
N ALA A 88 -16.09 -8.04 -14.08
CA ALA A 88 -14.81 -8.47 -14.64
C ALA A 88 -14.49 -7.72 -15.93
N ASP A 89 -15.48 -7.63 -16.83
CA ASP A 89 -15.33 -6.94 -18.10
C ASP A 89 -15.05 -5.44 -17.92
N ARG A 90 -15.78 -4.81 -17.01
CA ARG A 90 -15.56 -3.40 -16.64
C ARG A 90 -14.15 -3.19 -16.09
N LEU A 91 -13.72 -4.00 -15.14
CA LEU A 91 -12.39 -3.87 -14.52
C LEU A 91 -11.26 -4.09 -15.53
N GLU A 92 -11.45 -5.04 -16.47
CA GLU A 92 -10.47 -5.28 -17.54
C GLU A 92 -10.37 -4.10 -18.51
N GLN A 93 -11.49 -3.49 -18.87
CA GLN A 93 -11.52 -2.27 -19.69
C GLN A 93 -10.81 -1.09 -18.97
N LEU A 94 -11.13 -0.87 -17.69
CA LEU A 94 -10.49 0.17 -16.90
C LEU A 94 -8.98 -0.04 -16.78
N ARG A 95 -8.52 -1.26 -16.52
CA ARG A 95 -7.10 -1.62 -16.48
C ARG A 95 -6.39 -1.38 -17.80
N SER A 96 -7.02 -1.80 -18.92
CA SER A 96 -6.47 -1.60 -20.26
C SER A 96 -6.31 -0.13 -20.60
N ARG A 97 -7.33 0.71 -20.33
CA ARG A 97 -7.28 2.16 -20.53
C ARG A 97 -6.23 2.83 -19.64
N ALA A 98 -6.08 2.36 -18.40
CA ALA A 98 -5.09 2.87 -17.45
C ALA A 98 -3.65 2.43 -17.75
N GLY A 99 -3.43 1.55 -18.73
CA GLY A 99 -2.11 0.97 -19.00
C GLY A 99 -1.57 0.11 -17.84
N LEU A 100 -2.47 -0.46 -17.01
CA LEU A 100 -2.12 -1.25 -15.85
C LEU A 100 -1.99 -2.74 -16.20
N SER A 101 -0.75 -3.19 -16.39
CA SER A 101 -0.44 -4.60 -16.63
C SER A 101 -0.15 -5.31 -15.31
N VAL A 102 -1.05 -6.19 -14.90
CA VAL A 102 -0.91 -7.05 -13.71
C VAL A 102 -1.42 -8.45 -14.05
N ARG A 103 -0.96 -9.46 -13.31
CA ARG A 103 -1.28 -10.86 -13.56
C ARG A 103 -2.76 -11.18 -13.41
N ASP A 104 -3.37 -10.74 -12.31
CA ASP A 104 -4.79 -10.89 -12.02
C ASP A 104 -5.32 -9.74 -11.14
N ALA A 105 -6.63 -9.69 -10.99
CA ALA A 105 -7.31 -8.76 -10.11
C ALA A 105 -8.20 -9.51 -9.12
N ARG A 106 -8.29 -8.98 -7.90
CA ARG A 106 -9.16 -9.49 -6.83
C ARG A 106 -9.99 -8.37 -6.26
N ILE A 107 -11.25 -8.65 -5.99
CA ILE A 107 -12.13 -7.73 -5.28
C ILE A 107 -12.03 -8.04 -3.79
N LEU A 108 -11.71 -7.03 -3.00
CA LEU A 108 -11.79 -7.06 -1.55
C LEU A 108 -13.21 -6.72 -1.14
N ASP A 109 -13.84 -7.60 -0.38
CA ASP A 109 -15.16 -7.35 0.20
C ASP A 109 -15.04 -6.30 1.32
N THR A 110 -15.44 -5.07 1.00
CA THR A 110 -15.41 -3.90 1.89
C THR A 110 -16.78 -3.22 1.99
N GLU A 111 -17.86 -3.93 1.66
CA GLU A 111 -19.23 -3.39 1.68
C GLU A 111 -19.59 -2.71 3.01
N ASN A 112 -18.93 -3.09 4.10
CA ASN A 112 -19.16 -2.52 5.43
C ASN A 112 -18.05 -1.56 5.92
N GLU A 113 -17.00 -1.31 5.13
CA GLU A 113 -15.87 -0.47 5.54
C GLU A 113 -15.88 0.90 4.84
N GLU A 114 -16.80 1.15 3.90
CA GLU A 114 -16.92 2.37 3.08
C GLU A 114 -15.57 2.84 2.46
N THR A 115 -14.61 1.92 2.34
CA THR A 115 -13.28 2.25 1.87
C THR A 115 -13.18 1.98 0.37
N ALA A 116 -13.11 3.01 -0.43
CA ALA A 116 -12.93 2.92 -1.88
C ALA A 116 -11.43 3.03 -2.23
N SER A 117 -10.73 1.92 -2.38
CA SER A 117 -9.29 1.95 -2.65
C SER A 117 -8.83 0.87 -3.63
N THR A 118 -7.68 1.14 -4.24
CA THR A 118 -6.96 0.18 -5.08
C THR A 118 -5.53 0.05 -4.60
N ILE A 119 -4.97 -1.13 -4.71
CA ILE A 119 -3.58 -1.37 -4.37
C ILE A 119 -3.02 -2.50 -5.24
N VAL A 120 -1.83 -2.30 -5.77
CA VAL A 120 -1.09 -3.35 -6.46
C VAL A 120 0.00 -3.90 -5.53
N ARG A 121 0.07 -5.22 -5.43
CA ARG A 121 1.03 -5.92 -4.59
C ARG A 121 1.64 -7.10 -5.34
N GLY A 122 2.87 -7.42 -4.97
CA GLY A 122 3.60 -8.59 -5.45
C GLY A 122 4.92 -8.27 -6.10
N PRO A 123 5.77 -9.29 -6.29
CA PRO A 123 7.02 -9.15 -6.99
C PRO A 123 6.78 -8.86 -8.48
N PRO A 124 7.78 -8.32 -9.20
CA PRO A 124 7.72 -8.15 -10.64
C PRO A 124 7.24 -9.44 -11.34
N ASN A 125 6.38 -9.32 -12.34
CA ASN A 125 5.71 -10.40 -13.07
C ASN A 125 4.66 -11.22 -12.27
N TYR A 126 4.51 -10.99 -10.96
CA TYR A 126 3.50 -11.60 -10.09
C TYR A 126 2.64 -10.56 -9.37
N GLN A 127 2.56 -9.39 -9.95
CA GLN A 127 1.76 -8.30 -9.42
C GLN A 127 0.27 -8.61 -9.55
N ARG A 128 -0.45 -8.35 -8.47
CA ARG A 128 -1.89 -8.55 -8.36
C ARG A 128 -2.55 -7.24 -7.94
N LEU A 129 -3.60 -6.88 -8.63
CA LEU A 129 -4.45 -5.74 -8.30
C LEU A 129 -5.50 -6.18 -7.27
N PHE A 130 -5.59 -5.46 -6.18
CA PHE A 130 -6.69 -5.55 -5.23
C PHE A 130 -7.53 -4.28 -5.34
N VAL A 131 -8.82 -4.46 -5.58
CA VAL A 131 -9.81 -3.38 -5.69
C VAL A 131 -10.88 -3.63 -4.66
N THR A 132 -11.29 -2.64 -3.90
CA THR A 132 -12.42 -2.77 -3.00
C THR A 132 -13.73 -2.80 -3.78
N SER A 133 -14.75 -3.51 -3.27
CA SER A 133 -16.09 -3.51 -3.86
C SER A 133 -16.62 -2.08 -4.02
N THR A 134 -16.50 -1.27 -2.97
CA THR A 134 -16.91 0.14 -2.92
C THR A 134 -16.23 1.01 -3.99
N PHE A 135 -14.99 0.70 -4.40
CA PHE A 135 -14.27 1.47 -5.43
C PHE A 135 -15.01 1.45 -6.77
N LEU A 136 -15.50 0.28 -7.19
CA LEU A 136 -16.23 0.13 -8.45
C LEU A 136 -17.65 0.71 -8.40
N ASP A 137 -18.22 0.86 -7.22
CA ASP A 137 -19.58 1.36 -7.03
C ASP A 137 -19.60 2.90 -6.86
N VAL A 138 -18.54 3.48 -6.28
CA VAL A 138 -18.45 4.93 -5.97
C VAL A 138 -17.86 5.73 -7.12
N PHE A 139 -16.77 5.23 -7.76
CA PHE A 139 -16.11 5.98 -8.82
C PHE A 139 -16.66 5.63 -10.21
N ASP A 140 -16.84 6.66 -11.02
CA ASP A 140 -17.14 6.50 -12.43
C ASP A 140 -15.94 5.94 -13.21
N ASP A 141 -16.14 5.61 -14.48
CA ASP A 141 -15.10 4.95 -15.29
C ASP A 141 -13.92 5.89 -15.58
N GLU A 142 -14.13 7.19 -15.65
CA GLU A 142 -13.09 8.17 -15.90
C GLU A 142 -12.18 8.32 -14.68
N THR A 143 -12.77 8.56 -13.52
CA THR A 143 -12.07 8.64 -12.22
C THR A 143 -11.38 7.33 -11.88
N ALA A 144 -12.07 6.19 -12.03
CA ALA A 144 -11.48 4.88 -11.79
C ALA A 144 -10.27 4.59 -12.70
N THR A 145 -10.35 4.94 -13.99
CA THR A 145 -9.23 4.80 -14.95
C THR A 145 -8.05 5.66 -14.50
N ALA A 146 -8.28 6.91 -14.12
CA ALA A 146 -7.22 7.82 -13.66
C ALA A 146 -6.54 7.30 -12.39
N LEU A 147 -7.30 6.81 -11.42
CA LEU A 147 -6.74 6.23 -10.19
C LEU A 147 -5.94 4.94 -10.47
N LEU A 148 -6.41 4.09 -11.38
CA LEU A 148 -5.66 2.90 -11.82
C LEU A 148 -4.41 3.28 -12.62
N ALA A 149 -4.43 4.36 -13.41
CA ALA A 149 -3.26 4.86 -14.13
C ALA A 149 -2.17 5.37 -13.16
N ILE A 150 -2.56 5.97 -12.02
CA ILE A 150 -1.62 6.31 -10.95
C ILE A 150 -0.95 5.04 -10.38
N GLU A 151 -1.70 3.96 -10.16
CA GLU A 151 -1.12 2.69 -9.71
C GLU A 151 -0.18 2.09 -10.77
N ALA A 152 -0.55 2.15 -12.06
CA ALA A 152 0.33 1.75 -13.17
C ALA A 152 1.63 2.58 -13.20
N GLY A 153 1.53 3.89 -13.02
CA GLY A 153 2.68 4.79 -12.89
C GLY A 153 3.59 4.44 -11.72
N LYS A 154 3.02 4.10 -10.55
CA LYS A 154 3.80 3.67 -9.37
C LYS A 154 4.57 2.37 -9.63
N LEU A 155 3.96 1.41 -10.36
CA LEU A 155 4.64 0.18 -10.76
C LEU A 155 5.80 0.49 -11.73
N ARG A 156 5.53 1.26 -12.77
CA ARG A 156 6.53 1.62 -13.79
C ARG A 156 7.72 2.39 -13.22
N THR A 157 7.48 3.22 -12.22
CA THR A 157 8.53 4.02 -11.56
C THR A 157 9.16 3.33 -10.35
N HIS A 158 8.81 2.07 -10.08
CA HIS A 158 9.37 1.25 -9.00
C HIS A 158 9.29 1.91 -7.61
N VAL A 159 8.20 2.64 -7.33
CA VAL A 159 8.04 3.37 -6.05
C VAL A 159 8.13 2.43 -4.85
N PHE A 160 7.53 1.25 -4.95
CA PHE A 160 7.51 0.26 -3.86
C PHE A 160 8.91 -0.28 -3.60
N GLU A 161 9.63 -0.68 -4.64
CA GLU A 161 10.97 -1.27 -4.57
C GLU A 161 11.99 -0.26 -4.01
N ILE A 162 11.90 1.00 -4.41
CA ILE A 162 12.76 2.07 -3.90
C ILE A 162 12.53 2.29 -2.41
N ARG A 163 11.27 2.34 -1.97
CA ARG A 163 10.93 2.48 -0.54
C ARG A 163 11.44 1.29 0.26
N LEU A 164 11.21 0.09 -0.26
CA LEU A 164 11.63 -1.14 0.38
C LEU A 164 13.16 -1.22 0.49
N GLY A 165 13.88 -0.95 -0.60
CA GLY A 165 15.34 -0.90 -0.63
C GLY A 165 15.91 0.15 0.32
N THR A 166 15.29 1.33 0.39
CA THR A 166 15.67 2.39 1.33
C THR A 166 15.57 1.90 2.79
N VAL A 167 14.44 1.33 3.16
CA VAL A 167 14.23 0.82 4.53
C VAL A 167 15.20 -0.31 4.83
N LEU A 168 15.42 -1.23 3.89
CA LEU A 168 16.35 -2.35 4.04
C LEU A 168 17.79 -1.87 4.32
N VAL A 169 18.33 -1.03 3.43
CA VAL A 169 19.72 -0.55 3.54
C VAL A 169 19.91 0.29 4.80
N ALA A 170 18.96 1.17 5.11
CA ALA A 170 19.00 1.96 6.33
C ALA A 170 18.95 1.09 7.58
N SER A 171 18.11 0.05 7.61
CA SER A 171 18.01 -0.88 8.74
C SER A 171 19.28 -1.70 8.93
N ILE A 172 19.89 -2.18 7.84
CA ILE A 172 21.17 -2.91 7.91
C ILE A 172 22.27 -2.02 8.50
N ALA A 173 22.41 -0.78 8.01
CA ALA A 173 23.39 0.16 8.52
C ALA A 173 23.16 0.52 10.00
N LEU A 174 21.90 0.72 10.38
CA LEU A 174 21.51 0.98 11.77
C LEU A 174 21.84 -0.20 12.69
N ILE A 175 21.48 -1.41 12.30
CA ILE A 175 21.75 -2.63 13.06
C ILE A 175 23.26 -2.84 13.20
N ALA A 176 24.02 -2.71 12.12
CA ALA A 176 25.48 -2.83 12.15
C ALA A 176 26.11 -1.84 13.13
N SER A 177 25.60 -0.60 13.17
CA SER A 177 26.02 0.43 14.12
C SER A 177 25.74 0.04 15.57
N VAL A 178 24.53 -0.48 15.84
CA VAL A 178 24.12 -0.85 17.22
C VAL A 178 24.87 -2.06 17.75
N ILE A 179 25.16 -3.03 16.87
CA ILE A 179 25.86 -4.28 17.25
C ILE A 179 27.38 -4.08 17.34
N GLY A 180 27.88 -2.92 16.91
CA GLY A 180 29.32 -2.64 16.91
C GLY A 180 30.10 -3.25 15.74
N ILE A 181 29.42 -3.56 14.63
CA ILE A 181 30.07 -3.98 13.40
C ILE A 181 30.55 -2.76 12.62
N GLY A 182 31.77 -2.35 12.86
CA GLY A 182 32.37 -1.18 12.24
C GLY A 182 32.16 0.12 13.02
N PRO A 183 32.54 1.28 12.44
CA PRO A 183 32.49 2.55 13.12
C PRO A 183 31.06 3.04 13.32
N GLN A 184 30.63 3.18 14.57
CA GLN A 184 29.26 3.50 14.97
C GLN A 184 28.70 4.77 14.31
N TRP A 185 29.41 5.89 14.47
CA TRP A 185 28.93 7.18 13.96
C TRP A 185 28.79 7.28 12.44
N PRO A 186 29.76 6.81 11.65
CA PRO A 186 29.62 6.71 10.20
C PRO A 186 28.44 5.85 9.75
N LEU A 187 28.18 4.71 10.40
CA LEU A 187 27.05 3.84 10.08
C LEU A 187 25.69 4.47 10.42
N LEU A 188 25.60 5.19 11.55
CA LEU A 188 24.41 6.00 11.87
C LEU A 188 24.19 7.11 10.84
N GLY A 189 25.26 7.82 10.47
CA GLY A 189 25.21 8.84 9.42
C GLY A 189 24.77 8.27 8.07
N LEU A 190 25.28 7.08 7.70
CA LEU A 190 24.89 6.36 6.49
C LEU A 190 23.38 5.98 6.54
N SER A 191 22.92 5.41 7.65
CA SER A 191 21.50 5.05 7.82
C SER A 191 20.58 6.26 7.63
N LEU A 192 20.87 7.36 8.30
CA LEU A 192 20.12 8.61 8.15
C LEU A 192 20.18 9.16 6.72
N GLY A 193 21.37 9.20 6.12
CA GLY A 193 21.58 9.66 4.74
C GLY A 193 20.77 8.83 3.73
N VAL A 194 20.78 7.50 3.88
CA VAL A 194 19.99 6.58 3.04
C VAL A 194 18.49 6.86 3.18
N VAL A 195 17.97 7.08 4.41
CA VAL A 195 16.57 7.43 4.62
C VAL A 195 16.20 8.73 3.92
N LEU A 196 16.99 9.78 4.11
CA LEU A 196 16.72 11.11 3.53
C LEU A 196 16.75 11.08 1.99
N ILE A 197 17.80 10.47 1.41
CA ILE A 197 17.96 10.35 -0.03
C ILE A 197 16.88 9.42 -0.61
N GLY A 198 16.66 8.27 -0.01
CA GLY A 198 15.69 7.28 -0.50
C GLY A 198 14.25 7.82 -0.48
N PHE A 199 13.87 8.55 0.57
CA PHE A 199 12.54 9.17 0.63
C PHE A 199 12.41 10.34 -0.37
N TRP A 200 13.49 11.10 -0.59
CA TRP A 200 13.50 12.12 -1.63
C TRP A 200 13.34 11.49 -3.02
N VAL A 201 14.07 10.41 -3.33
CA VAL A 201 13.91 9.67 -4.58
C VAL A 201 12.50 9.11 -4.70
N ALA A 202 11.95 8.49 -3.65
CA ALA A 202 10.61 7.94 -3.67
C ALA A 202 9.53 9.00 -3.96
N ARG A 203 9.67 10.21 -3.40
CA ARG A 203 8.77 11.35 -3.72
C ARG A 203 8.87 11.76 -5.19
N ARG A 204 10.10 11.85 -5.75
CA ARG A 204 10.28 12.13 -7.18
C ARG A 204 9.60 11.08 -8.07
N ARG A 205 9.69 9.80 -7.67
CA ARG A 205 9.04 8.71 -8.40
C ARG A 205 7.52 8.75 -8.32
N ILE A 206 6.94 9.24 -7.22
CA ILE A 206 5.49 9.49 -7.15
C ILE A 206 5.08 10.57 -8.16
N HIS A 207 5.83 11.66 -8.27
CA HIS A 207 5.54 12.69 -9.28
C HIS A 207 5.68 12.15 -10.70
N ALA A 208 6.67 11.29 -10.97
CA ALA A 208 6.80 10.62 -12.26
C ALA A 208 5.64 9.65 -12.53
N ALA A 209 5.09 9.01 -11.49
CA ALA A 209 3.90 8.17 -11.60
C ALA A 209 2.65 9.01 -11.92
N ASP A 210 2.52 10.21 -11.35
CA ASP A 210 1.44 11.13 -11.66
C ASP A 210 1.52 11.66 -13.11
N GLU A 211 2.73 11.93 -13.60
CA GLU A 211 2.95 12.32 -15.01
C GLU A 211 2.57 11.17 -15.96
N TYR A 212 2.97 9.94 -15.65
CA TYR A 212 2.54 8.78 -16.42
C TYR A 212 1.01 8.64 -16.46
N ALA A 213 0.34 8.81 -15.31
CA ALA A 213 -1.12 8.77 -15.25
C ALA A 213 -1.75 9.90 -16.09
N ALA A 214 -1.14 11.10 -16.08
CA ALA A 214 -1.57 12.23 -16.87
C ALA A 214 -1.42 12.00 -18.39
N GLU A 215 -0.41 11.25 -18.82
CA GLU A 215 -0.24 10.81 -20.21
C GLU A 215 -1.33 9.82 -20.65
N GLN A 216 -1.79 8.95 -19.74
CA GLN A 216 -2.80 7.93 -20.03
C GLN A 216 -4.24 8.47 -19.98
N ALA A 217 -4.57 9.26 -18.96
CA ALA A 217 -5.94 9.67 -18.66
C ALA A 217 -6.18 11.19 -18.81
N GLY A 218 -5.14 11.99 -19.06
CA GLY A 218 -5.22 13.45 -19.09
C GLY A 218 -4.95 14.09 -17.71
N ARG A 219 -4.24 15.22 -17.72
CA ARG A 219 -3.81 15.91 -16.47
C ARG A 219 -4.98 16.38 -15.63
N THR A 220 -5.97 16.99 -16.26
CA THR A 220 -7.17 17.50 -15.58
C THR A 220 -7.97 16.37 -14.98
N THR A 221 -8.15 15.27 -15.70
CA THR A 221 -8.85 14.07 -15.22
C THR A 221 -8.15 13.48 -14.00
N VAL A 222 -6.82 13.33 -14.02
CA VAL A 222 -6.05 12.83 -12.88
C VAL A 222 -6.15 13.76 -11.67
N ALA A 223 -6.10 15.08 -11.88
CA ALA A 223 -6.26 16.06 -10.79
C ALA A 223 -7.67 16.00 -10.17
N ASN A 224 -8.71 15.87 -11.00
CA ASN A 224 -10.09 15.73 -10.54
C ASN A 224 -10.30 14.41 -9.82
N ALA A 225 -9.77 13.29 -10.33
CA ALA A 225 -9.84 11.99 -9.69
C ALA A 225 -9.17 11.98 -8.30
N LEU A 226 -8.04 12.68 -8.14
CA LEU A 226 -7.41 12.83 -6.82
C LEU A 226 -8.24 13.71 -5.88
N THR A 227 -8.95 14.72 -6.40
CA THR A 227 -9.85 15.56 -5.60
C THR A 227 -11.04 14.74 -5.13
N GLU A 228 -11.70 14.03 -6.04
CA GLU A 228 -12.83 13.15 -5.72
C GLU A 228 -12.44 12.02 -4.75
N TYR A 229 -11.25 11.42 -4.93
CA TYR A 229 -10.70 10.47 -3.98
C TYR A 229 -10.54 11.07 -2.57
N ALA A 230 -10.10 12.34 -2.49
CA ALA A 230 -10.00 13.04 -1.21
C ALA A 230 -11.37 13.24 -0.56
N ASP A 231 -12.36 13.66 -1.34
CA ASP A 231 -13.73 13.92 -0.87
C ASP A 231 -14.40 12.64 -0.36
N VAL A 232 -14.31 11.53 -1.12
CA VAL A 232 -14.85 10.21 -0.72
C VAL A 232 -14.22 9.71 0.60
N HIS A 233 -12.95 10.02 0.84
CA HIS A 233 -12.27 9.58 2.06
C HIS A 233 -12.26 10.64 3.17
N ALA A 234 -13.00 11.73 3.01
CA ALA A 234 -13.01 12.88 3.92
C ALA A 234 -11.57 13.37 4.27
N LEU A 235 -10.68 13.32 3.27
CA LEU A 235 -9.29 13.77 3.41
C LEU A 235 -9.21 15.24 3.01
N GLU A 236 -8.77 16.10 3.92
CA GLU A 236 -8.39 17.45 3.53
C GLU A 236 -7.13 17.40 2.64
N PRO A 237 -7.17 17.95 1.38
CA PRO A 237 -6.00 18.03 0.54
C PRO A 237 -4.97 18.99 1.15
N THR A 238 -4.15 18.47 2.05
CA THR A 238 -3.12 19.26 2.73
C THR A 238 -2.06 19.73 1.73
N ARG A 239 -1.70 21.00 1.84
CA ARG A 239 -0.58 21.63 1.13
C ARG A 239 0.56 21.84 2.11
N ARG A 240 1.75 21.41 1.78
CA ARG A 240 2.92 21.60 2.63
C ARG A 240 3.86 22.61 2.00
N ARG A 241 4.01 23.78 2.64
CA ARG A 241 5.01 24.79 2.24
C ARG A 241 6.44 24.24 2.28
N VAL A 242 6.74 23.36 3.23
CA VAL A 242 8.04 22.72 3.36
C VAL A 242 7.82 21.20 3.34
N PRO A 243 8.42 20.46 2.39
CA PRO A 243 8.34 19.01 2.36
C PRO A 243 8.95 18.44 3.66
N ASN A 244 8.20 17.58 4.35
CA ASN A 244 8.80 16.84 5.47
C ASN A 244 9.81 15.82 4.90
N PRO A 245 11.12 15.96 5.19
CA PRO A 245 12.15 15.08 4.63
C PRO A 245 11.98 13.63 5.07
N LEU A 246 11.39 13.40 6.24
CA LEU A 246 11.12 12.07 6.78
C LEU A 246 9.78 11.47 6.32
N SER A 247 9.00 12.19 5.52
CA SER A 247 7.73 11.68 5.00
C SER A 247 7.92 10.96 3.67
N ILE A 248 7.49 9.70 3.62
CA ILE A 248 7.40 8.91 2.37
C ILE A 248 6.24 9.42 1.48
N LYS A 249 5.21 10.02 2.09
CA LYS A 249 4.00 10.45 1.38
C LYS A 249 4.18 11.86 0.82
N VAL A 250 3.78 12.05 -0.42
CA VAL A 250 3.56 13.38 -1.01
C VAL A 250 2.18 13.86 -0.59
N ALA A 251 2.08 15.12 -0.20
CA ALA A 251 0.80 15.71 0.18
C ALA A 251 -0.16 15.73 -1.03
N LEU A 252 -1.40 15.36 -0.80
CA LEU A 252 -2.39 15.21 -1.88
C LEU A 252 -2.66 16.54 -2.59
N GLY A 253 -2.77 17.62 -1.81
CA GLY A 253 -2.94 18.97 -2.36
C GLY A 253 -1.78 19.39 -3.28
N ASP A 254 -0.53 19.09 -2.89
CA ASP A 254 0.65 19.40 -3.71
C ASP A 254 0.64 18.64 -5.05
N ARG A 255 0.14 17.41 -5.07
CA ARG A 255 -0.01 16.61 -6.30
C ARG A 255 -1.08 17.21 -7.23
N ILE A 256 -2.24 17.56 -6.68
CA ILE A 256 -3.35 18.18 -7.42
C ILE A 256 -2.91 19.51 -8.01
N ASP A 257 -2.30 20.41 -7.22
CA ASP A 257 -1.86 21.72 -7.66
C ASP A 257 -0.80 21.62 -8.77
N ARG A 258 0.14 20.66 -8.65
CA ARG A 258 1.16 20.42 -9.68
C ARG A 258 0.54 20.00 -11.02
N LEU A 259 -0.44 19.06 -10.99
CA LEU A 259 -1.12 18.61 -12.19
C LEU A 259 -1.90 19.73 -12.87
N ARG A 260 -2.59 20.57 -12.09
CA ARG A 260 -3.35 21.73 -12.61
C ARG A 260 -2.43 22.80 -13.20
N THR A 261 -1.37 23.18 -12.50
CA THR A 261 -0.42 24.21 -12.97
C THR A 261 0.32 23.81 -14.25
N ALA A 262 0.55 22.51 -14.45
CA ALA A 262 1.18 22.00 -15.66
C ALA A 262 0.18 21.85 -16.84
N SER A 263 -1.14 21.91 -16.59
CA SER A 263 -2.18 21.93 -17.62
C SER A 263 -2.34 23.30 -18.28
N ASP A 264 -1.97 24.37 -17.54
CA ASP A 264 -2.12 25.77 -17.99
C ASP A 264 -0.92 26.27 -18.83
N ARG A 265 0.06 25.41 -19.09
CA ARG A 265 1.25 25.70 -19.92
C ARG A 265 1.22 24.94 -21.24
#